data_b3a52fdf8496c7cb25f35b95a092f0dc
#
_entry.id   b3a52fdf8496c7cb25f35b95a092f0dc
#
_cell.length_a   1.000
_cell.length_b   1.000
_cell.length_c   1.000
_cell.angle_alpha   90.00
_cell.angle_beta   90.00
_cell.angle_gamma   90.00
#
_symmetry.space_group_name_H-M   'P 1'
#
loop_
_entity.id
_entity.type
_entity.pdbx_description
1 polymer ?
#
loop_
_entity_poly.entity_id
_entity_poly.type
_entity_poly.pdbx_seq_one_letter_code
_entity_poly.pdbx_strand_id
1 'polypeptide(L)'
;FLSRKFDDAAGEIRRITAALRRDMLNVALIGMPSSGKSTVGRLLADKLGKRFIDLDEEIVKADGRSIPDIFAAEGEDGFRAKESAQTARFAKEGRQLLSCGGGIIKRGENLRALHQNGVVLFIDRPLDALTVGGGRPLSSSPEALRQMEAERRPLYLAAADAVIPNSGTVEDAVAAAMEALDEIF
;
A
#
# COMPACT_ATOMS: atom_id res chain seq x y z
N PHE A 1 7.59 38.72 24.96
CA PHE A 1 6.12 38.48 24.97
C PHE A 1 5.59 38.17 23.56
N LEU A 2 5.96 38.93 22.54
CA LEU A 2 5.56 38.73 21.13
C LEU A 2 6.18 37.45 20.54
N SER A 3 7.47 37.18 20.79
CA SER A 3 8.15 35.95 20.30
C SER A 3 7.42 34.65 20.74
N ARG A 4 7.07 34.52 22.04
CA ARG A 4 6.31 33.37 22.53
C ARG A 4 4.97 33.19 21.83
N LYS A 5 4.23 34.26 21.56
CA LYS A 5 2.94 34.17 20.83
C LYS A 5 3.10 33.69 19.39
N PHE A 6 4.18 34.09 18.71
CA PHE A 6 4.49 33.62 17.35
C PHE A 6 4.93 32.15 17.35
N ASP A 7 5.73 31.74 18.34
CA ASP A 7 6.15 30.35 18.48
C ASP A 7 4.95 29.41 18.79
N ASP A 8 4.03 29.86 19.65
CA ASP A 8 2.79 29.13 19.95
C ASP A 8 1.88 29.00 18.72
N ALA A 9 1.73 30.08 17.94
CA ALA A 9 0.93 30.05 16.70
C ALA A 9 1.56 29.16 15.62
N ALA A 10 2.88 29.20 15.45
CA ALA A 10 3.59 28.34 14.52
C ALA A 10 3.49 26.86 14.90
N GLY A 11 3.53 26.56 16.20
CA GLY A 11 3.31 25.21 16.72
C GLY A 11 1.91 24.69 16.44
N GLU A 12 0.91 25.54 16.65
CA GLU A 12 -0.50 25.18 16.39
C GLU A 12 -0.77 24.97 14.90
N ILE A 13 -0.26 25.83 14.03
CA ILE A 13 -0.36 25.67 12.57
C ILE A 13 0.27 24.34 12.13
N ARG A 14 1.44 23.98 12.65
CA ARG A 14 2.07 22.69 12.33
C ARG A 14 1.18 21.52 12.74
N ARG A 15 0.60 21.54 13.95
CA ARG A 15 -0.32 20.47 14.43
C ARG A 15 -1.56 20.34 13.56
N ILE A 16 -2.20 21.46 13.23
CA ILE A 16 -3.40 21.47 12.37
C ILE A 16 -3.04 20.96 10.97
N THR A 17 -1.92 21.38 10.41
CA THR A 17 -1.46 20.93 9.09
C THR A 17 -1.17 19.43 9.08
N ALA A 18 -0.49 18.90 10.10
CA ALA A 18 -0.22 17.48 10.25
C ALA A 18 -1.54 16.66 10.36
N ALA A 19 -2.46 17.12 11.19
CA ALA A 19 -3.77 16.48 11.35
C ALA A 19 -4.59 16.47 10.05
N LEU A 20 -4.60 17.58 9.30
CA LEU A 20 -5.25 17.67 8.00
C LEU A 20 -4.60 16.76 6.96
N ARG A 21 -3.27 16.72 6.88
CA ARG A 21 -2.55 15.82 5.96
C ARG A 21 -2.87 14.35 6.28
N ARG A 22 -2.82 13.97 7.56
CA ARG A 22 -3.17 12.62 8.01
C ARG A 22 -4.61 12.25 7.65
N ASP A 23 -5.56 13.16 7.78
CA ASP A 23 -6.95 12.92 7.42
C ASP A 23 -7.13 12.83 5.89
N MET A 24 -6.57 13.75 5.12
CA MET A 24 -6.84 13.91 3.69
C MET A 24 -6.07 12.96 2.80
N LEU A 25 -4.79 12.67 3.10
CA LEU A 25 -3.94 11.86 2.26
C LEU A 25 -4.32 10.38 2.31
N ASN A 26 -4.06 9.68 1.21
CA ASN A 26 -4.19 8.23 1.14
C ASN A 26 -3.02 7.54 1.87
N VAL A 27 -3.25 6.30 2.27
CA VAL A 27 -2.20 5.37 2.70
C VAL A 27 -2.21 4.19 1.75
N ALA A 28 -1.12 3.96 1.03
CA ALA A 28 -0.98 2.83 0.12
C ALA A 28 -0.10 1.74 0.75
N LEU A 29 -0.58 0.52 0.78
CA LEU A 29 0.18 -0.65 1.26
C LEU A 29 0.75 -1.42 0.08
N ILE A 30 2.07 -1.54 0.02
CA ILE A 30 2.80 -2.34 -0.97
C ILE A 30 3.51 -3.51 -0.28
N GLY A 31 3.93 -4.51 -1.05
CA GLY A 31 4.67 -5.67 -0.53
C GLY A 31 4.36 -6.95 -1.29
N MET A 32 5.05 -8.02 -0.92
CA MET A 32 4.93 -9.33 -1.57
C MET A 32 3.49 -9.88 -1.53
N PRO A 33 3.11 -10.73 -2.49
CA PRO A 33 1.88 -11.53 -2.36
C PRO A 33 1.84 -12.26 -1.02
N SER A 34 0.67 -12.34 -0.40
CA SER A 34 0.47 -12.96 0.93
C SER A 34 1.21 -12.29 2.11
N SER A 35 1.75 -11.09 1.94
CA SER A 35 2.40 -10.35 3.04
C SER A 35 1.43 -9.78 4.08
N GLY A 36 0.12 -9.96 3.94
CA GLY A 36 -0.87 -9.52 4.91
C GLY A 36 -1.43 -8.11 4.68
N LYS A 37 -1.15 -7.47 3.53
CA LYS A 37 -1.59 -6.10 3.22
C LYS A 37 -3.09 -5.87 3.44
N SER A 38 -3.94 -6.76 2.93
CA SER A 38 -5.40 -6.59 3.06
C SER A 38 -5.87 -6.78 4.50
N THR A 39 -5.25 -7.67 5.28
CA THR A 39 -5.59 -7.90 6.70
C THR A 39 -5.16 -6.72 7.55
N VAL A 40 -3.89 -6.32 7.47
CA VAL A 40 -3.35 -5.13 8.16
C VAL A 40 -4.10 -3.88 7.70
N GLY A 41 -4.36 -3.78 6.39
CA GLY A 41 -5.00 -2.62 5.79
C GLY A 41 -6.44 -2.38 6.29
N ARG A 42 -7.24 -3.41 6.45
CA ARG A 42 -8.62 -3.26 6.98
C ARG A 42 -8.59 -2.68 8.40
N LEU A 43 -7.79 -3.27 9.29
CA LEU A 43 -7.65 -2.80 10.68
C LEU A 43 -7.04 -1.39 10.75
N LEU A 44 -6.04 -1.09 9.93
CA LEU A 44 -5.42 0.22 9.89
C LEU A 44 -6.40 1.27 9.33
N ALA A 45 -7.19 0.93 8.31
CA ALA A 45 -8.22 1.81 7.75
C ALA A 45 -9.29 2.18 8.80
N ASP A 46 -9.76 1.20 9.57
CA ASP A 46 -10.72 1.43 10.66
C ASP A 46 -10.14 2.38 11.72
N LYS A 47 -8.88 2.17 12.14
CA LYS A 47 -8.20 3.05 13.11
C LYS A 47 -7.99 4.48 12.60
N LEU A 48 -7.73 4.64 11.29
CA LEU A 48 -7.52 5.94 10.66
C LEU A 48 -8.81 6.63 10.20
N GLY A 49 -9.96 5.96 10.28
CA GLY A 49 -11.23 6.45 9.73
C GLY A 49 -11.20 6.59 8.21
N LYS A 50 -10.40 5.76 7.51
CA LYS A 50 -10.24 5.77 6.05
C LYS A 50 -11.07 4.68 5.39
N ARG A 51 -11.48 4.93 4.15
CA ARG A 51 -12.13 3.91 3.32
C ARG A 51 -11.08 2.89 2.85
N PHE A 52 -11.27 1.62 3.18
CA PHE A 52 -10.43 0.53 2.68
C PHE A 52 -10.77 0.17 1.24
N ILE A 53 -9.75 0.07 0.37
CA ILE A 53 -9.84 -0.32 -1.04
C ILE A 53 -8.81 -1.42 -1.30
N ASP A 54 -9.25 -2.58 -1.76
CA ASP A 54 -8.36 -3.60 -2.32
C ASP A 54 -8.33 -3.45 -3.84
N LEU A 55 -7.18 -3.07 -4.41
CA LEU A 55 -7.07 -2.80 -5.85
C LEU A 55 -7.28 -4.06 -6.70
N ASP A 56 -6.91 -5.24 -6.20
CA ASP A 56 -7.17 -6.51 -6.90
C ASP A 56 -8.69 -6.78 -6.98
N GLU A 57 -9.45 -6.52 -5.91
CA GLU A 57 -10.90 -6.60 -5.91
C GLU A 57 -11.54 -5.58 -6.87
N GLU A 58 -11.03 -4.35 -6.90
CA GLU A 58 -11.55 -3.30 -7.79
C GLU A 58 -11.25 -3.59 -9.27
N ILE A 59 -10.13 -4.23 -9.59
CA ILE A 59 -9.85 -4.73 -10.96
C ILE A 59 -10.89 -5.76 -11.36
N VAL A 60 -11.16 -6.76 -10.51
CA VAL A 60 -12.17 -7.80 -10.76
C VAL A 60 -13.57 -7.19 -10.93
N LYS A 61 -13.96 -6.24 -10.09
CA LYS A 61 -15.25 -5.54 -10.21
C LYS A 61 -15.38 -4.75 -11.51
N ALA A 62 -14.31 -4.09 -11.94
CA ALA A 62 -14.32 -3.27 -13.15
C ALA A 62 -14.28 -4.10 -14.44
N ASP A 63 -13.58 -5.22 -14.45
CA ASP A 63 -13.41 -6.09 -15.62
C ASP A 63 -14.51 -7.16 -15.74
N GLY A 64 -15.05 -7.61 -14.61
CA GLY A 64 -16.04 -8.69 -14.53
C GLY A 64 -15.46 -10.11 -14.60
N ARG A 65 -14.15 -10.25 -14.78
CA ARG A 65 -13.42 -11.53 -14.82
C ARG A 65 -12.51 -11.69 -13.60
N SER A 66 -12.18 -12.93 -13.26
CA SER A 66 -11.17 -13.19 -12.23
C SER A 66 -9.77 -12.76 -12.70
N ILE A 67 -8.85 -12.51 -11.77
CA ILE A 67 -7.44 -12.19 -12.11
C ILE A 67 -6.80 -13.31 -12.96
N PRO A 68 -6.94 -14.61 -12.61
CA PRO A 68 -6.45 -15.67 -13.47
C PRO A 68 -7.00 -15.65 -14.90
N ASP A 69 -8.30 -15.34 -15.08
CA ASP A 69 -8.92 -15.26 -16.41
C ASP A 69 -8.37 -14.06 -17.21
N ILE A 70 -8.13 -12.93 -16.56
CA ILE A 70 -7.49 -11.76 -17.18
C ILE A 70 -6.07 -12.13 -17.66
N PHE A 71 -5.27 -12.81 -16.81
CA PHE A 71 -3.94 -13.26 -17.18
C PHE A 71 -3.98 -14.27 -18.34
N ALA A 72 -4.94 -15.19 -18.35
CA ALA A 72 -5.09 -16.17 -19.42
C ALA A 72 -5.48 -15.53 -20.76
N ALA A 73 -6.33 -14.49 -20.72
CA ALA A 73 -6.85 -13.86 -21.93
C ALA A 73 -5.92 -12.75 -22.47
N GLU A 74 -5.28 -11.97 -21.59
CA GLU A 74 -4.56 -10.74 -21.96
C GLU A 74 -3.08 -10.73 -21.52
N GLY A 75 -2.63 -11.76 -20.81
CA GLY A 75 -1.26 -11.84 -20.29
C GLY A 75 -0.99 -10.87 -19.13
N GLU A 76 0.28 -10.79 -18.72
CA GLU A 76 0.70 -9.89 -17.63
C GLU A 76 0.49 -8.41 -18.03
N ASP A 77 0.80 -8.03 -19.25
CA ASP A 77 0.71 -6.63 -19.70
C ASP A 77 -0.73 -6.12 -19.69
N GLY A 78 -1.70 -6.93 -20.11
CA GLY A 78 -3.12 -6.61 -20.03
C GLY A 78 -3.59 -6.41 -18.58
N PHE A 79 -3.19 -7.31 -17.68
CA PHE A 79 -3.46 -7.15 -16.26
C PHE A 79 -2.82 -5.86 -15.70
N ARG A 80 -1.54 -5.58 -16.01
CA ARG A 80 -0.86 -4.36 -15.55
C ARG A 80 -1.49 -3.07 -16.05
N ALA A 81 -2.06 -3.07 -17.26
CA ALA A 81 -2.81 -1.92 -17.75
C ALA A 81 -4.06 -1.64 -16.90
N LYS A 82 -4.79 -2.70 -16.51
CA LYS A 82 -5.97 -2.60 -15.63
C LYS A 82 -5.57 -2.18 -14.20
N GLU A 83 -4.48 -2.73 -13.67
CA GLU A 83 -3.91 -2.34 -12.38
C GLU A 83 -3.56 -0.84 -12.37
N SER A 84 -2.90 -0.33 -13.42
CA SER A 84 -2.58 1.10 -13.55
C SER A 84 -3.83 1.96 -13.65
N ALA A 85 -4.84 1.54 -14.40
CA ALA A 85 -6.09 2.29 -14.54
C ALA A 85 -6.83 2.42 -13.19
N GLN A 86 -6.94 1.34 -12.40
CA GLN A 86 -7.58 1.39 -11.08
C GLN A 86 -6.72 2.18 -10.08
N THR A 87 -5.40 2.03 -10.12
CA THR A 87 -4.48 2.82 -9.28
C THR A 87 -4.67 4.32 -9.54
N ALA A 88 -4.65 4.74 -10.81
CA ALA A 88 -4.83 6.14 -11.18
C ALA A 88 -6.22 6.69 -10.80
N ARG A 89 -7.24 5.84 -10.81
CA ARG A 89 -8.59 6.20 -10.36
C ARG A 89 -8.64 6.47 -8.86
N PHE A 90 -8.24 5.49 -8.06
CA PHE A 90 -8.38 5.58 -6.60
C PHE A 90 -7.34 6.49 -5.94
N ALA A 91 -6.13 6.61 -6.50
CA ALA A 91 -5.11 7.50 -5.97
C ALA A 91 -5.48 8.99 -6.02
N LYS A 92 -6.40 9.39 -6.92
CA LYS A 92 -6.90 10.78 -7.02
C LYS A 92 -7.87 11.16 -5.91
N GLU A 93 -8.60 10.18 -5.39
CA GLU A 93 -9.50 10.41 -4.26
C GLU A 93 -8.67 10.50 -2.98
N GLY A 94 -9.10 11.27 -2.00
CA GLY A 94 -8.45 11.33 -0.68
C GLY A 94 -9.10 10.36 0.32
N ARG A 95 -8.51 10.27 1.53
CA ARG A 95 -9.08 9.58 2.70
C ARG A 95 -9.23 8.07 2.51
N GLN A 96 -8.39 7.45 1.69
CA GLN A 96 -8.43 6.02 1.43
C GLN A 96 -7.19 5.31 1.96
N LEU A 97 -7.37 4.01 2.27
CA LEU A 97 -6.29 3.07 2.45
C LEU A 97 -6.33 2.06 1.29
N LEU A 98 -5.29 2.05 0.48
CA LEU A 98 -5.19 1.26 -0.73
C LEU A 98 -4.32 0.01 -0.47
N SER A 99 -4.90 -1.19 -0.53
CA SER A 99 -4.14 -2.44 -0.57
C SER A 99 -3.77 -2.73 -2.02
N CYS A 100 -2.47 -2.62 -2.35
CA CYS A 100 -1.98 -2.75 -3.72
C CYS A 100 -1.57 -4.19 -4.05
N GLY A 101 -1.75 -4.59 -5.31
CA GLY A 101 -1.21 -5.84 -5.84
C GLY A 101 0.32 -5.89 -5.73
N GLY A 102 0.90 -7.10 -5.56
CA GLY A 102 2.35 -7.26 -5.37
C GLY A 102 3.22 -6.84 -6.56
N GLY A 103 2.63 -6.57 -7.71
CA GLY A 103 3.33 -6.09 -8.92
C GLY A 103 3.21 -4.60 -9.18
N ILE A 104 2.54 -3.85 -8.32
CA ILE A 104 2.28 -2.42 -8.46
C ILE A 104 3.55 -1.60 -8.73
N ILE A 105 4.68 -2.04 -8.15
CA ILE A 105 5.99 -1.40 -8.23
C ILE A 105 6.67 -1.56 -9.61
N LYS A 106 6.16 -2.44 -10.48
CA LYS A 106 6.74 -2.68 -11.81
C LYS A 106 6.52 -1.52 -12.79
N ARG A 107 5.55 -0.63 -12.51
CA ARG A 107 5.25 0.54 -13.33
C ARG A 107 5.42 1.82 -12.54
N GLY A 108 6.38 2.64 -12.93
CA GLY A 108 6.68 3.92 -12.26
C GLY A 108 5.51 4.90 -12.26
N GLU A 109 4.58 4.79 -13.22
CA GLU A 109 3.35 5.59 -13.25
C GLU A 109 2.43 5.32 -12.05
N ASN A 110 2.36 4.04 -11.59
CA ASN A 110 1.60 3.68 -10.40
C ASN A 110 2.17 4.33 -9.15
N LEU A 111 3.50 4.26 -8.99
CA LEU A 111 4.18 4.87 -7.84
C LEU A 111 3.99 6.38 -7.82
N ARG A 112 4.11 7.05 -8.98
CA ARG A 112 3.84 8.49 -9.07
C ARG A 112 2.40 8.83 -8.66
N ALA A 113 1.42 8.04 -9.11
CA ALA A 113 0.02 8.24 -8.73
C ALA A 113 -0.21 8.07 -7.24
N LEU A 114 0.39 7.04 -6.61
CA LEU A 114 0.26 6.78 -5.17
C LEU A 114 0.89 7.91 -4.34
N HIS A 115 2.09 8.38 -4.69
CA HIS A 115 2.78 9.46 -3.97
C HIS A 115 2.18 10.85 -4.21
N GLN A 116 1.45 11.06 -5.31
CA GLN A 116 0.87 12.37 -5.62
C GLN A 116 -0.12 12.83 -4.55
N ASN A 117 -0.85 11.92 -3.93
CA ASN A 117 -1.90 12.22 -2.94
C ASN A 117 -1.89 11.22 -1.78
N GLY A 118 -0.71 10.72 -1.39
CA GLY A 118 -0.62 9.72 -0.34
C GLY A 118 0.79 9.39 0.09
N VAL A 119 0.88 8.52 1.07
CA VAL A 119 2.11 7.91 1.57
C VAL A 119 2.08 6.41 1.28
N VAL A 120 3.25 5.82 1.06
CA VAL A 120 3.42 4.42 0.68
C VAL A 120 4.12 3.67 1.80
N LEU A 121 3.46 2.66 2.37
CA LEU A 121 4.00 1.79 3.40
C LEU A 121 4.31 0.41 2.82
N PHE A 122 5.51 -0.08 3.02
CA PHE A 122 5.90 -1.45 2.64
C PHE A 122 5.63 -2.41 3.78
N ILE A 123 4.68 -3.34 3.60
CA ILE A 123 4.40 -4.43 4.55
C ILE A 123 5.42 -5.55 4.30
N ASP A 124 6.44 -5.57 5.16
CA ASP A 124 7.57 -6.50 5.05
C ASP A 124 7.34 -7.75 5.92
N ARG A 125 6.97 -8.84 5.25
CA ARG A 125 6.77 -10.14 5.88
C ARG A 125 7.91 -11.07 5.52
N PRO A 126 8.51 -11.79 6.50
CA PRO A 126 9.56 -12.77 6.24
C PRO A 126 9.14 -13.79 5.16
N LEU A 127 10.08 -14.15 4.29
CA LEU A 127 9.83 -15.00 3.14
C LEU A 127 9.26 -16.38 3.52
N ASP A 128 9.75 -16.96 4.63
CA ASP A 128 9.30 -18.23 5.18
C ASP A 128 7.86 -18.21 5.74
N ALA A 129 7.37 -17.02 6.06
CA ALA A 129 5.99 -16.78 6.50
C ALA A 129 5.02 -16.48 5.34
N LEU A 130 5.51 -16.36 4.10
CA LEU A 130 4.66 -16.15 2.92
C LEU A 130 4.05 -17.47 2.43
N THR A 131 2.76 -17.44 2.11
CA THR A 131 2.08 -18.63 1.56
C THR A 131 2.23 -18.72 0.05
N VAL A 132 2.55 -19.93 -0.43
CA VAL A 132 2.61 -20.26 -1.86
C VAL A 132 1.20 -20.53 -2.39
N GLY A 133 0.89 -20.08 -3.61
CA GLY A 133 -0.39 -20.36 -4.28
C GLY A 133 -1.48 -19.30 -3.98
N GLY A 134 -2.68 -19.75 -3.64
CA GLY A 134 -3.82 -18.84 -3.39
C GLY A 134 -4.39 -18.20 -4.66
N GLY A 135 -4.39 -18.92 -5.80
CA GLY A 135 -4.96 -18.44 -7.07
C GLY A 135 -4.14 -17.35 -7.76
N ARG A 136 -2.86 -17.16 -7.36
CA ARG A 136 -1.96 -16.18 -7.97
C ARG A 136 -0.99 -16.87 -8.94
N PRO A 137 -1.08 -16.58 -10.25
CA PRO A 137 -0.29 -17.29 -11.28
C PRO A 137 1.22 -17.22 -11.11
N LEU A 138 1.73 -16.13 -10.51
CA LEU A 138 3.18 -15.82 -10.43
C LEU A 138 3.86 -16.31 -9.14
N SER A 139 3.14 -16.84 -8.15
CA SER A 139 3.70 -17.34 -6.88
C SER A 139 3.38 -18.82 -6.66
N SER A 140 3.66 -19.64 -7.67
CA SER A 140 3.24 -21.06 -7.73
C SER A 140 4.18 -22.02 -6.99
N SER A 141 5.42 -21.64 -6.71
CA SER A 141 6.41 -22.45 -5.99
C SER A 141 7.26 -21.64 -5.01
N PRO A 142 7.92 -22.28 -4.03
CA PRO A 142 8.85 -21.60 -3.12
C PRO A 142 10.03 -20.95 -3.86
N GLU A 143 10.51 -21.56 -4.93
CA GLU A 143 11.59 -21.03 -5.77
C GLU A 143 11.15 -19.76 -6.50
N ALA A 144 9.96 -19.79 -7.11
CA ALA A 144 9.38 -18.62 -7.78
C ALA A 144 9.16 -17.47 -6.79
N LEU A 145 8.75 -17.78 -5.55
CA LEU A 145 8.56 -16.78 -4.50
C LEU A 145 9.89 -16.15 -4.05
N ARG A 146 10.96 -16.96 -3.90
CA ARG A 146 12.31 -16.46 -3.59
C ARG A 146 12.86 -15.57 -4.70
N GLN A 147 12.72 -15.97 -5.95
CA GLN A 147 13.14 -15.16 -7.08
C GLN A 147 12.36 -13.84 -7.13
N MET A 148 11.05 -13.92 -6.97
CA MET A 148 10.19 -12.73 -6.95
C MET A 148 10.55 -11.77 -5.82
N GLU A 149 10.87 -12.28 -4.64
CA GLU A 149 11.30 -11.47 -3.49
C GLU A 149 12.64 -10.79 -3.78
N ALA A 150 13.64 -11.52 -4.29
CA ALA A 150 14.93 -10.97 -4.65
C ALA A 150 14.83 -9.85 -5.70
N GLU A 151 13.93 -10.00 -6.69
CA GLU A 151 13.68 -8.99 -7.73
C GLU A 151 12.91 -7.77 -7.20
N ARG A 152 11.91 -7.98 -6.32
CA ARG A 152 10.94 -6.94 -5.95
C ARG A 152 11.28 -6.22 -4.65
N ARG A 153 11.95 -6.86 -3.71
CA ARG A 153 12.29 -6.25 -2.42
C ARG A 153 13.04 -4.92 -2.57
N PRO A 154 14.08 -4.81 -3.44
CA PRO A 154 14.75 -3.52 -3.65
C PRO A 154 13.80 -2.44 -4.19
N LEU A 155 12.82 -2.83 -5.03
CA LEU A 155 11.84 -1.91 -5.59
C LEU A 155 10.82 -1.45 -4.54
N TYR A 156 10.37 -2.35 -3.64
CA TYR A 156 9.51 -1.97 -2.52
C TYR A 156 10.24 -1.00 -1.58
N LEU A 157 11.49 -1.29 -1.23
CA LEU A 157 12.30 -0.41 -0.37
C LEU A 157 12.52 0.97 -0.99
N ALA A 158 12.74 1.05 -2.30
CA ALA A 158 12.91 2.32 -3.00
C ALA A 158 11.61 3.11 -3.15
N ALA A 159 10.46 2.45 -3.12
CA ALA A 159 9.16 3.06 -3.31
C ALA A 159 8.46 3.45 -1.99
N ALA A 160 8.89 2.92 -0.86
CA ALA A 160 8.20 3.11 0.41
C ALA A 160 8.70 4.35 1.16
N ASP A 161 7.77 5.08 1.76
CA ASP A 161 8.07 6.15 2.75
C ASP A 161 8.43 5.55 4.11
N ALA A 162 7.89 4.36 4.43
CA ALA A 162 8.28 3.58 5.61
C ALA A 162 8.12 2.07 5.38
N VAL A 163 8.92 1.29 6.13
CA VAL A 163 8.88 -0.18 6.13
C VAL A 163 8.21 -0.66 7.41
N ILE A 164 7.16 -1.45 7.27
CA ILE A 164 6.37 -1.96 8.38
C ILE A 164 6.65 -3.46 8.55
N PRO A 165 7.33 -3.87 9.62
CA PRO A 165 7.55 -5.29 9.91
C PRO A 165 6.22 -6.01 10.14
N ASN A 166 6.04 -7.18 9.51
CA ASN A 166 4.87 -8.05 9.72
C ASN A 166 5.31 -9.49 10.02
N SER A 167 6.13 -9.63 11.05
CA SER A 167 6.63 -10.93 11.55
C SER A 167 5.89 -11.41 12.81
N GLY A 168 5.13 -10.54 13.45
CA GLY A 168 4.35 -10.80 14.66
C GLY A 168 2.85 -10.91 14.39
N THR A 169 2.05 -10.35 15.28
CA THR A 169 0.59 -10.26 15.14
C THR A 169 0.19 -9.16 14.14
N VAL A 170 -1.06 -9.21 13.70
CA VAL A 170 -1.61 -8.14 12.83
C VAL A 170 -1.65 -6.81 13.57
N GLU A 171 -1.96 -6.87 14.87
CA GLU A 171 -2.00 -5.72 15.77
C GLU A 171 -0.63 -5.06 15.92
N ASP A 172 0.45 -5.83 15.98
CA ASP A 172 1.84 -5.31 16.01
C ASP A 172 2.16 -4.55 14.72
N ALA A 173 1.81 -5.12 13.56
CA ALA A 173 2.01 -4.46 12.27
C ALA A 173 1.18 -3.18 12.14
N VAL A 174 -0.05 -3.18 12.64
CA VAL A 174 -0.90 -1.98 12.66
C VAL A 174 -0.32 -0.92 13.61
N ALA A 175 0.20 -1.30 14.78
CA ALA A 175 0.83 -0.36 15.70
C ALA A 175 2.08 0.28 15.06
N ALA A 176 2.94 -0.52 14.44
CA ALA A 176 4.12 -0.02 13.71
C ALA A 176 3.74 0.91 12.55
N ALA A 177 2.66 0.61 11.83
CA ALA A 177 2.17 1.47 10.76
C ALA A 177 1.63 2.81 11.30
N MET A 178 0.94 2.81 12.44
CA MET A 178 0.47 4.04 13.09
C MET A 178 1.63 4.92 13.54
N GLU A 179 2.66 4.32 14.16
CA GLU A 179 3.89 5.01 14.60
C GLU A 179 4.62 5.64 13.40
N ALA A 180 4.82 4.87 12.33
CA ALA A 180 5.44 5.38 11.10
C ALA A 180 4.64 6.55 10.48
N LEU A 181 3.31 6.50 10.51
CA LEU A 181 2.48 7.60 10.03
C LEU A 181 2.55 8.84 10.93
N ASP A 182 2.73 8.68 12.24
CA ASP A 182 2.93 9.78 13.18
C ASP A 182 4.28 10.49 12.94
N GLU A 183 5.31 9.76 12.47
CA GLU A 183 6.61 10.34 12.10
C GLU A 183 6.59 11.05 10.74
N ILE A 184 5.77 10.57 9.78
CA ILE A 184 5.67 11.13 8.42
C ILE A 184 4.86 12.44 8.41
N PHE A 185 3.85 12.57 9.24
CA PHE A 185 2.92 13.71 9.25
C PHE A 185 3.27 14.73 10.33
#